data_ab1033a7f9ba9e128e5d72506c588818
#
_entry.id   ab1033a7f9ba9e128e5d72506c588818
#
_cell.length_a   1.000
_cell.length_b   1.000
_cell.length_c   1.000
_cell.angle_alpha   90.00
_cell.angle_beta   90.00
_cell.angle_gamma   90.00
#
_symmetry.space_group_name_H-M   'P 1'
#
loop_
_entity.id
_entity.type
_entity.pdbx_description
1 polymer ?
#
loop_
_entity_poly.entity_id
_entity_poly.type
_entity_poly.pdbx_seq_one_letter_code
_entity_poly.pdbx_strand_id
1 'polypeptide(L)'
;MKKIELQLDEQASSNYFVREAFNSLRANVLFSGKHVKVIVVTSCYAHEGKTSVSFDLCRNLAESGKKILLVDADLRKSVVVSRYTKERGVYGLSQILSGQVEASEAIYSTNVEGMDIVFAGPYPPNPTELVGSPSFKEFLNEEREKYDYIIIDAPPLGLVIDAAVMSSVCDGAILVINIGHVKYRVAQGVKAQIEKSGCKILGVVLNQVDRKRSLKKDDSYYSAYVSGKGGEYSSEMKTSVRPATSTAPAQRTASHPTTGASRPARPTMQGTAPQGSAPMRRPVQPGQAAPVRPLRSQMGNNPTNPTTKKPE
;
A
#
# COMPACT_ATOMS: atom_id res chain seq x y z
N MET A 1 19.90 -24.11 6.03
CA MET A 1 18.77 -23.62 5.18
C MET A 1 18.77 -24.35 3.85
N LYS A 2 17.61 -24.78 3.37
CA LYS A 2 17.44 -25.35 2.03
C LYS A 2 17.50 -24.23 1.01
N LYS A 3 18.20 -24.41 -0.12
CA LYS A 3 18.26 -23.42 -1.20
C LYS A 3 17.14 -23.65 -2.21
N ILE A 4 16.47 -22.55 -2.62
CA ILE A 4 15.42 -22.55 -3.63
C ILE A 4 15.81 -21.65 -4.79
N GLU A 5 15.53 -22.10 -5.99
CA GLU A 5 15.73 -21.31 -7.20
C GLU A 5 14.47 -20.52 -7.52
N LEU A 6 14.58 -19.18 -7.47
CA LEU A 6 13.52 -18.26 -7.83
C LEU A 6 13.59 -17.95 -9.33
N GLN A 7 12.42 -17.96 -9.97
CA GLN A 7 12.27 -17.54 -11.35
C GLN A 7 12.16 -16.02 -11.41
N LEU A 8 13.20 -15.37 -11.87
CA LEU A 8 13.26 -13.91 -11.97
C LEU A 8 12.75 -13.45 -13.33
N ASP A 9 11.89 -12.43 -13.35
CA ASP A 9 11.49 -11.77 -14.59
C ASP A 9 12.58 -10.76 -15.00
N GLU A 10 13.47 -11.19 -15.91
CA GLU A 10 14.55 -10.36 -16.42
C GLU A 10 14.05 -9.20 -17.29
N GLN A 11 12.88 -9.33 -17.91
CA GLN A 11 12.32 -8.27 -18.75
C GLN A 11 11.83 -7.07 -17.92
N ALA A 12 11.25 -7.34 -16.75
CA ALA A 12 10.89 -6.27 -15.81
C ALA A 12 12.13 -5.52 -15.32
N SER A 13 13.24 -6.25 -15.11
CA SER A 13 14.53 -5.70 -14.65
C SER A 13 15.25 -4.88 -15.71
N SER A 14 15.02 -5.13 -17.00
CA SER A 14 15.67 -4.41 -18.11
C SER A 14 15.08 -3.02 -18.34
N ASN A 15 13.89 -2.73 -17.83
CA ASN A 15 13.28 -1.42 -17.99
C ASN A 15 13.94 -0.40 -17.04
N TYR A 16 14.71 0.53 -17.62
CA TYR A 16 15.41 1.58 -16.87
C TYR A 16 14.51 2.32 -15.86
N PHE A 17 13.30 2.68 -16.25
CA PHE A 17 12.39 3.45 -15.40
C PHE A 17 11.84 2.65 -14.23
N VAL A 18 11.59 1.36 -14.42
CA VAL A 18 11.18 0.47 -13.34
C VAL A 18 12.33 0.32 -12.35
N ARG A 19 13.54 0.11 -12.86
CA ARG A 19 14.74 0.02 -12.03
C ARG A 19 14.97 1.29 -11.22
N GLU A 20 14.84 2.48 -11.85
CA GLU A 20 15.01 3.76 -11.15
C GLU A 20 13.90 4.01 -10.11
N ALA A 21 12.67 3.60 -10.38
CA ALA A 21 11.59 3.65 -9.39
C ALA A 21 11.90 2.77 -8.16
N PHE A 22 12.45 1.57 -8.37
CA PHE A 22 12.86 0.71 -7.26
C PHE A 22 14.11 1.24 -6.55
N ASN A 23 15.06 1.86 -7.22
CA ASN A 23 16.18 2.56 -6.59
C ASN A 23 15.68 3.69 -5.68
N SER A 24 14.71 4.47 -6.14
CA SER A 24 14.08 5.53 -5.35
C SER A 24 13.29 4.95 -4.16
N LEU A 25 12.55 3.86 -4.36
CA LEU A 25 11.82 3.18 -3.28
C LEU A 25 12.78 2.66 -2.22
N ARG A 26 13.87 1.98 -2.63
CA ARG A 26 14.94 1.55 -1.74
C ARG A 26 15.51 2.71 -0.93
N ALA A 27 15.88 3.82 -1.59
CA ALA A 27 16.42 5.00 -0.91
C ALA A 27 15.45 5.52 0.16
N ASN A 28 14.16 5.60 -0.15
CA ASN A 28 13.12 6.02 0.80
C ASN A 28 13.01 5.06 1.99
N VAL A 29 13.13 3.75 1.77
CA VAL A 29 13.15 2.76 2.85
C VAL A 29 14.39 2.96 3.73
N LEU A 30 15.58 3.12 3.12
CA LEU A 30 16.83 3.36 3.87
C LEU A 30 16.77 4.66 4.69
N PHE A 31 16.10 5.70 4.19
CA PHE A 31 15.93 6.99 4.88
C PHE A 31 14.83 6.96 5.96
N SER A 32 14.02 5.91 6.03
CA SER A 32 12.96 5.80 7.05
C SER A 32 13.48 5.65 8.48
N GLY A 33 14.77 5.36 8.64
CA GLY A 33 15.48 5.27 9.92
C GLY A 33 15.98 3.88 10.26
N LYS A 34 17.06 3.81 11.03
CA LYS A 34 17.73 2.54 11.39
C LYS A 34 16.87 1.58 12.23
N HIS A 35 15.82 2.09 12.89
CA HIS A 35 14.91 1.30 13.70
C HIS A 35 13.81 0.63 12.86
N VAL A 36 13.63 1.06 11.60
CA VAL A 36 12.65 0.48 10.69
C VAL A 36 13.26 -0.75 10.04
N LYS A 37 12.92 -1.93 10.52
CA LYS A 37 13.38 -3.23 9.99
C LYS A 37 12.23 -4.07 9.45
N VAL A 38 11.08 -4.10 10.14
CA VAL A 38 9.91 -4.91 9.75
C VAL A 38 8.90 -4.04 9.04
N ILE A 39 8.71 -4.30 7.76
CA ILE A 39 7.86 -3.49 6.89
C ILE A 39 6.76 -4.36 6.28
N VAL A 40 5.50 -4.01 6.52
CA VAL A 40 4.37 -4.66 5.87
C VAL A 40 4.01 -3.95 4.57
N VAL A 41 3.81 -4.73 3.52
CA VAL A 41 3.36 -4.25 2.21
C VAL A 41 1.95 -4.77 1.97
N THR A 42 1.00 -3.87 1.75
CA THR A 42 -0.40 -4.21 1.49
C THR A 42 -0.98 -3.35 0.37
N SER A 43 -2.23 -3.58 0.02
CA SER A 43 -2.95 -2.85 -1.03
C SER A 43 -4.42 -2.65 -0.68
N CYS A 44 -5.14 -1.86 -1.46
CA CYS A 44 -6.59 -1.70 -1.29
C CYS A 44 -7.35 -2.91 -1.82
N TYR A 45 -6.95 -3.43 -2.99
CA TYR A 45 -7.62 -4.53 -3.67
C TYR A 45 -6.62 -5.62 -4.11
N ALA A 46 -7.14 -6.76 -4.55
CA ALA A 46 -6.33 -7.76 -5.22
C ALA A 46 -5.81 -7.23 -6.57
N HIS A 47 -4.70 -7.82 -7.05
CA HIS A 47 -4.07 -7.49 -8.34
C HIS A 47 -3.50 -6.07 -8.49
N GLU A 48 -3.27 -5.35 -7.40
CA GLU A 48 -2.59 -4.05 -7.43
C GLU A 48 -1.06 -4.17 -7.51
N GLY A 49 -0.54 -5.40 -7.48
CA GLY A 49 0.89 -5.68 -7.63
C GLY A 49 1.70 -5.64 -6.35
N LYS A 50 1.06 -5.71 -5.15
CA LYS A 50 1.74 -5.75 -3.85
C LYS A 50 2.88 -6.78 -3.81
N THR A 51 2.59 -8.03 -4.18
CA THR A 51 3.57 -9.14 -4.18
C THR A 51 4.76 -8.87 -5.10
N SER A 52 4.53 -8.31 -6.30
CA SER A 52 5.62 -7.94 -7.21
C SER A 52 6.46 -6.81 -6.63
N VAL A 53 5.82 -5.80 -6.03
CA VAL A 53 6.51 -4.68 -5.38
C VAL A 53 7.31 -5.19 -4.17
N SER A 54 6.75 -6.07 -3.33
CA SER A 54 7.46 -6.67 -2.20
C SER A 54 8.69 -7.44 -2.65
N PHE A 55 8.53 -8.29 -3.67
CA PHE A 55 9.61 -9.12 -4.22
C PHE A 55 10.74 -8.28 -4.83
N ASP A 56 10.40 -7.33 -5.72
CA ASP A 56 11.39 -6.49 -6.39
C ASP A 56 12.08 -5.52 -5.41
N LEU A 57 11.38 -5.05 -4.38
CA LEU A 57 11.99 -4.28 -3.29
C LEU A 57 13.02 -5.11 -2.52
N CYS A 58 12.66 -6.36 -2.14
CA CYS A 58 13.59 -7.28 -1.47
C CYS A 58 14.85 -7.52 -2.31
N ARG A 59 14.67 -7.82 -3.60
CA ARG A 59 15.79 -8.01 -4.53
C ARG A 59 16.67 -6.77 -4.60
N ASN A 60 16.08 -5.59 -4.79
CA ASN A 60 16.83 -4.34 -4.92
C ASN A 60 17.56 -3.95 -3.62
N LEU A 61 17.00 -4.28 -2.44
CA LEU A 61 17.69 -4.12 -1.15
C LEU A 61 18.84 -5.13 -1.02
N ALA A 62 18.65 -6.40 -1.39
CA ALA A 62 19.67 -7.44 -1.34
C ALA A 62 20.84 -7.13 -2.28
N GLU A 63 20.58 -6.70 -3.53
CA GLU A 63 21.58 -6.22 -4.48
C GLU A 63 22.41 -5.04 -3.94
N SER A 64 21.89 -4.30 -2.95
CA SER A 64 22.65 -3.24 -2.26
C SER A 64 23.46 -3.73 -1.04
N GLY A 65 23.58 -5.05 -0.86
CA GLY A 65 24.37 -5.67 0.21
C GLY A 65 23.61 -5.82 1.54
N LYS A 66 22.28 -5.73 1.55
CA LYS A 66 21.44 -5.94 2.73
C LYS A 66 21.01 -7.40 2.86
N LYS A 67 20.88 -7.89 4.11
CA LYS A 67 20.27 -9.19 4.41
C LYS A 67 18.77 -9.02 4.55
N ILE A 68 18.00 -9.67 3.68
CA ILE A 68 16.56 -9.48 3.55
C ILE A 68 15.82 -10.80 3.77
N LEU A 69 14.75 -10.76 4.56
CA LEU A 69 13.77 -11.83 4.64
C LEU A 69 12.45 -11.35 3.99
N LEU A 70 12.04 -12.01 2.93
CA LEU A 70 10.69 -11.87 2.38
C LEU A 70 9.76 -12.88 3.07
N VAL A 71 8.69 -12.39 3.69
CA VAL A 71 7.67 -13.21 4.34
C VAL A 71 6.36 -13.10 3.56
N ASP A 72 5.98 -14.18 2.89
CA ASP A 72 4.66 -14.29 2.26
C ASP A 72 3.61 -14.58 3.35
N ALA A 73 2.89 -13.55 3.75
CA ALA A 73 1.87 -13.60 4.78
C ALA A 73 0.44 -13.50 4.22
N ASP A 74 0.26 -13.62 2.89
CA ASP A 74 -1.07 -13.82 2.30
C ASP A 74 -1.51 -15.28 2.46
N LEU A 75 -1.80 -15.68 3.71
CA LEU A 75 -2.20 -17.05 4.04
C LEU A 75 -3.52 -17.46 3.37
N ARG A 76 -4.25 -16.51 2.75
CA ARG A 76 -5.54 -16.76 2.11
C ARG A 76 -5.41 -17.09 0.64
N LYS A 77 -4.54 -16.39 -0.07
CA LYS A 77 -4.40 -16.51 -1.52
C LYS A 77 -2.98 -16.15 -1.97
N SER A 78 -1.99 -16.83 -1.41
CA SER A 78 -0.61 -16.68 -1.86
C SER A 78 -0.48 -17.03 -3.35
N VAL A 79 0.31 -16.21 -4.04
CA VAL A 79 0.72 -16.46 -5.43
C VAL A 79 2.24 -16.63 -5.56
N VAL A 80 2.98 -16.51 -4.45
CA VAL A 80 4.46 -16.46 -4.45
C VAL A 80 5.05 -17.78 -4.93
N VAL A 81 4.60 -18.92 -4.37
CA VAL A 81 5.07 -20.25 -4.81
C VAL A 81 4.83 -20.47 -6.30
N SER A 82 3.59 -20.24 -6.76
CA SER A 82 3.21 -20.50 -8.15
C SER A 82 3.88 -19.57 -9.15
N ARG A 83 4.28 -18.38 -8.72
CA ARG A 83 4.84 -17.35 -9.59
C ARG A 83 6.37 -17.37 -9.65
N TYR A 84 7.02 -17.65 -8.53
CA TYR A 84 8.46 -17.45 -8.38
C TYR A 84 9.25 -18.74 -8.20
N THR A 85 8.62 -19.91 -8.03
CA THR A 85 9.35 -21.17 -7.91
C THR A 85 8.58 -22.34 -8.52
N LYS A 86 9.30 -23.41 -8.89
CA LYS A 86 8.74 -24.70 -9.28
C LYS A 86 8.69 -25.70 -8.12
N GLU A 87 9.22 -25.33 -6.95
CA GLU A 87 9.27 -26.19 -5.79
C GLU A 87 7.85 -26.54 -5.31
N ARG A 88 7.69 -27.75 -4.82
CA ARG A 88 6.44 -28.26 -4.23
C ARG A 88 6.71 -28.80 -2.83
N GLY A 89 5.68 -28.77 -1.98
CA GLY A 89 5.78 -29.31 -0.63
C GLY A 89 6.72 -28.50 0.26
N VAL A 90 6.83 -27.19 0.01
CA VAL A 90 7.60 -26.28 0.88
C VAL A 90 6.82 -26.00 2.15
N TYR A 91 7.50 -26.00 3.29
CA TYR A 91 6.95 -25.47 4.54
C TYR A 91 6.79 -23.96 4.46
N GLY A 92 5.95 -23.40 5.31
CA GLY A 92 5.71 -21.97 5.27
C GLY A 92 5.23 -21.39 6.59
N LEU A 93 4.90 -20.11 6.54
CA LEU A 93 4.51 -19.30 7.70
C LEU A 93 3.37 -19.91 8.51
N SER A 94 2.33 -20.45 7.83
CA SER A 94 1.20 -21.07 8.54
C SER A 94 1.63 -22.23 9.44
N GLN A 95 2.63 -22.99 9.03
CA GLN A 95 3.15 -24.13 9.79
C GLN A 95 4.10 -23.69 10.90
N ILE A 96 4.90 -22.65 10.69
CA ILE A 96 5.70 -22.03 11.76
C ILE A 96 4.77 -21.54 12.88
N LEU A 97 3.77 -20.74 12.52
CA LEU A 97 2.87 -20.10 13.48
C LEU A 97 1.97 -21.08 14.23
N SER A 98 1.72 -22.25 13.64
CA SER A 98 0.95 -23.33 14.30
C SER A 98 1.87 -24.31 15.06
N GLY A 99 3.17 -24.08 15.13
CA GLY A 99 4.12 -24.93 15.86
C GLY A 99 4.36 -26.30 15.21
N GLN A 100 4.07 -26.43 13.90
CA GLN A 100 4.28 -27.70 13.19
C GLN A 100 5.73 -27.89 12.71
N VAL A 101 6.43 -26.79 12.46
CA VAL A 101 7.84 -26.78 12.03
C VAL A 101 8.58 -25.61 12.66
N GLU A 102 9.87 -25.76 12.84
CA GLU A 102 10.74 -24.68 13.26
C GLU A 102 10.96 -23.65 12.13
N ALA A 103 11.19 -22.39 12.46
CA ALA A 103 11.45 -21.34 11.49
C ALA A 103 12.63 -21.69 10.56
N SER A 104 13.68 -22.32 11.09
CA SER A 104 14.87 -22.75 10.33
C SER A 104 14.57 -23.77 9.21
N GLU A 105 13.46 -24.50 9.29
CA GLU A 105 13.04 -25.49 8.30
C GLU A 105 12.18 -24.86 7.18
N ALA A 106 11.53 -23.72 7.46
CA ALA A 106 10.63 -23.02 6.54
C ALA A 106 11.22 -21.71 5.98
N ILE A 107 12.43 -21.31 6.41
CA ILE A 107 13.20 -20.21 5.79
C ILE A 107 14.11 -20.83 4.73
N TYR A 108 14.01 -20.33 3.51
CA TYR A 108 14.76 -20.83 2.37
C TYR A 108 15.69 -19.74 1.83
N SER A 109 16.96 -20.09 1.63
CA SER A 109 17.90 -19.25 0.89
C SER A 109 17.57 -19.28 -0.60
N THR A 110 17.76 -18.15 -1.29
CA THR A 110 17.42 -18.03 -2.70
C THR A 110 18.66 -17.96 -3.59
N ASN A 111 18.47 -17.91 -4.91
CA ASN A 111 19.50 -17.59 -5.88
C ASN A 111 19.84 -16.09 -5.95
N VAL A 112 19.11 -15.24 -5.21
CA VAL A 112 19.47 -13.82 -5.01
C VAL A 112 20.30 -13.73 -3.74
N GLU A 113 21.56 -13.35 -3.88
CA GLU A 113 22.46 -13.22 -2.73
C GLU A 113 21.93 -12.19 -1.72
N GLY A 114 21.92 -12.57 -0.44
CA GLY A 114 21.39 -11.72 0.64
C GLY A 114 19.87 -11.74 0.80
N MET A 115 19.13 -12.53 0.00
CA MET A 115 17.67 -12.64 0.09
C MET A 115 17.25 -14.05 0.46
N ASP A 116 16.58 -14.18 1.59
CA ASP A 116 15.89 -15.40 2.02
C ASP A 116 14.37 -15.21 1.95
N ILE A 117 13.61 -16.31 1.95
CA ILE A 117 12.15 -16.29 1.80
C ILE A 117 11.46 -17.29 2.72
N VAL A 118 10.31 -16.90 3.25
CA VAL A 118 9.31 -17.77 3.88
C VAL A 118 8.03 -17.71 3.05
N PHE A 119 7.57 -18.86 2.59
CA PHE A 119 6.31 -18.99 1.87
C PHE A 119 5.10 -18.98 2.82
N ALA A 120 3.89 -18.76 2.31
CA ALA A 120 2.69 -18.76 3.12
C ALA A 120 2.41 -20.13 3.78
N GLY A 121 2.78 -21.22 3.11
CA GLY A 121 2.45 -22.58 3.52
C GLY A 121 1.00 -22.97 3.16
N PRO A 122 0.51 -24.11 3.71
CA PRO A 122 -0.86 -24.54 3.53
C PRO A 122 -1.86 -23.53 4.08
N TYR A 123 -3.04 -23.45 3.43
CA TYR A 123 -4.13 -22.58 3.89
C TYR A 123 -4.64 -22.99 5.29
N PRO A 124 -4.52 -22.13 6.32
CA PRO A 124 -5.03 -22.45 7.64
C PRO A 124 -6.52 -22.11 7.77
N PRO A 125 -7.27 -22.75 8.68
CA PRO A 125 -8.69 -22.47 8.89
C PRO A 125 -8.95 -21.08 9.48
N ASN A 126 -7.98 -20.49 10.19
CA ASN A 126 -8.09 -19.25 10.94
C ASN A 126 -6.93 -18.28 10.65
N PRO A 127 -6.79 -17.75 9.40
CA PRO A 127 -5.64 -16.95 9.00
C PRO A 127 -5.43 -15.70 9.86
N THR A 128 -6.50 -14.96 10.18
CA THR A 128 -6.41 -13.71 10.96
C THR A 128 -5.92 -13.95 12.39
N GLU A 129 -6.42 -15.02 13.04
CA GLU A 129 -5.99 -15.38 14.39
C GLU A 129 -4.52 -15.80 14.39
N LEU A 130 -4.11 -16.53 13.37
CA LEU A 130 -2.75 -17.03 13.24
C LEU A 130 -1.73 -15.89 13.10
N VAL A 131 -1.98 -14.90 12.22
CA VAL A 131 -1.12 -13.72 12.07
C VAL A 131 -1.25 -12.72 13.23
N GLY A 132 -2.30 -12.82 14.05
CA GLY A 132 -2.47 -12.06 15.28
C GLY A 132 -1.93 -12.76 16.53
N SER A 133 -1.39 -13.97 16.39
CA SER A 133 -0.90 -14.76 17.52
C SER A 133 0.41 -14.21 18.10
N PRO A 134 0.73 -14.53 19.38
CA PRO A 134 2.05 -14.25 19.94
C PRO A 134 3.19 -14.86 19.12
N SER A 135 3.00 -16.06 18.55
CA SER A 135 4.00 -16.75 17.73
C SER A 135 4.45 -15.94 16.51
N PHE A 136 3.56 -15.14 15.90
CA PHE A 136 3.94 -14.25 14.80
C PHE A 136 4.88 -13.15 15.25
N LYS A 137 4.60 -12.54 16.41
CA LYS A 137 5.46 -11.51 17.00
C LYS A 137 6.81 -12.08 17.43
N GLU A 138 6.82 -13.27 18.01
CA GLU A 138 8.03 -14.00 18.43
C GLU A 138 8.90 -14.31 17.22
N PHE A 139 8.32 -14.92 16.17
CA PHE A 139 9.00 -15.17 14.90
C PHE A 139 9.65 -13.90 14.32
N LEU A 140 8.92 -12.79 14.25
CA LEU A 140 9.48 -11.54 13.73
C LEU A 140 10.60 -10.98 14.61
N ASN A 141 10.50 -11.10 15.94
CA ASN A 141 11.54 -10.64 16.85
C ASN A 141 12.83 -11.47 16.73
N GLU A 142 12.72 -12.78 16.59
CA GLU A 142 13.88 -13.67 16.39
C GLU A 142 14.58 -13.40 15.05
N GLU A 143 13.81 -13.19 13.98
CA GLU A 143 14.38 -12.93 12.67
C GLU A 143 14.90 -11.49 12.52
N ARG A 144 14.38 -10.53 13.30
CA ARG A 144 14.88 -9.14 13.33
C ARG A 144 16.36 -9.02 13.68
N GLU A 145 16.89 -9.97 14.46
CA GLU A 145 18.30 -9.98 14.85
C GLU A 145 19.23 -10.51 13.73
N LYS A 146 18.67 -11.24 12.77
CA LYS A 146 19.42 -11.92 11.70
C LYS A 146 19.42 -11.15 10.39
N TYR A 147 18.37 -10.31 10.17
CA TYR A 147 18.15 -9.57 8.92
C TYR A 147 18.20 -8.05 9.12
N ASP A 148 18.64 -7.34 8.08
CA ASP A 148 18.58 -5.88 8.03
C ASP A 148 17.13 -5.41 7.84
N TYR A 149 16.38 -6.13 6.98
CA TYR A 149 14.96 -5.87 6.72
C TYR A 149 14.17 -7.17 6.60
N ILE A 150 12.95 -7.13 7.13
CA ILE A 150 11.92 -8.16 6.95
C ILE A 150 10.76 -7.49 6.21
N ILE A 151 10.49 -7.94 5.00
CA ILE A 151 9.39 -7.43 4.17
C ILE A 151 8.26 -8.44 4.19
N ILE A 152 7.09 -8.02 4.67
CA ILE A 152 5.90 -8.86 4.81
C ILE A 152 4.95 -8.57 3.67
N ASP A 153 4.76 -9.50 2.74
CA ASP A 153 3.73 -9.42 1.70
C ASP A 153 2.37 -9.85 2.29
N ALA A 154 1.54 -8.88 2.65
CA ALA A 154 0.27 -9.11 3.32
C ALA A 154 -0.90 -9.09 2.34
N PRO A 155 -2.06 -9.73 2.65
CA PRO A 155 -3.24 -9.64 1.81
C PRO A 155 -3.78 -8.20 1.68
N PRO A 156 -4.65 -7.93 0.67
CA PRO A 156 -5.23 -6.59 0.49
C PRO A 156 -6.08 -6.15 1.68
N LEU A 157 -5.68 -5.06 2.35
CA LEU A 157 -6.36 -4.56 3.56
C LEU A 157 -7.78 -4.04 3.28
N GLY A 158 -8.06 -3.61 2.06
CA GLY A 158 -9.42 -3.22 1.68
C GLY A 158 -10.40 -4.40 1.55
N LEU A 159 -9.90 -5.64 1.62
CA LEU A 159 -10.71 -6.86 1.53
C LEU A 159 -10.75 -7.64 2.85
N VAL A 160 -9.62 -7.72 3.56
CA VAL A 160 -9.47 -8.48 4.81
C VAL A 160 -8.61 -7.71 5.80
N ILE A 161 -8.87 -7.93 7.10
CA ILE A 161 -8.24 -7.17 8.19
C ILE A 161 -6.80 -7.60 8.50
N ASP A 162 -6.35 -8.73 7.96
CA ASP A 162 -5.11 -9.41 8.33
C ASP A 162 -3.88 -8.46 8.28
N ALA A 163 -3.79 -7.64 7.22
CA ALA A 163 -2.70 -6.68 7.09
C ALA A 163 -2.68 -5.62 8.20
N ALA A 164 -3.84 -5.18 8.72
CA ALA A 164 -3.89 -4.26 9.85
C ALA A 164 -3.48 -4.95 11.16
N VAL A 165 -3.83 -6.23 11.33
CA VAL A 165 -3.39 -7.03 12.48
C VAL A 165 -1.87 -7.17 12.46
N MET A 166 -1.29 -7.56 11.33
CA MET A 166 0.17 -7.66 11.15
C MET A 166 0.87 -6.31 11.34
N SER A 167 0.26 -5.22 10.89
CA SER A 167 0.82 -3.87 11.03
C SER A 167 1.10 -3.49 12.48
N SER A 168 0.34 -4.02 13.46
CA SER A 168 0.53 -3.68 14.87
C SER A 168 1.88 -4.13 15.47
N VAL A 169 2.57 -5.05 14.80
CA VAL A 169 3.89 -5.57 15.20
C VAL A 169 5.01 -5.18 14.21
N CYS A 170 4.68 -4.33 13.23
CA CYS A 170 5.61 -3.83 12.23
C CYS A 170 6.10 -2.41 12.55
N ASP A 171 7.29 -2.05 12.06
CA ASP A 171 7.85 -0.70 12.23
C ASP A 171 7.27 0.30 11.22
N GLY A 172 6.77 -0.21 10.10
CA GLY A 172 6.18 0.62 9.06
C GLY A 172 5.39 -0.16 8.03
N ALA A 173 4.55 0.55 7.29
CA ALA A 173 3.73 0.01 6.23
C ALA A 173 3.96 0.74 4.90
N ILE A 174 3.95 -0.01 3.82
CA ILE A 174 3.93 0.50 2.45
C ILE A 174 2.57 0.13 1.84
N LEU A 175 1.87 1.13 1.32
CA LEU A 175 0.60 0.93 0.63
C LEU A 175 0.80 0.95 -0.89
N VAL A 176 0.52 -0.16 -1.56
CA VAL A 176 0.57 -0.26 -3.02
C VAL A 176 -0.82 0.06 -3.59
N ILE A 177 -0.87 0.95 -4.57
CA ILE A 177 -2.11 1.41 -5.21
C ILE A 177 -1.97 1.33 -6.73
N ASN A 178 -2.92 0.67 -7.38
CA ASN A 178 -3.04 0.71 -8.83
C ASN A 178 -3.73 2.02 -9.26
N ILE A 179 -3.00 2.83 -10.06
CA ILE A 179 -3.51 4.12 -10.54
C ILE A 179 -4.76 3.92 -11.42
N GLY A 180 -5.79 4.71 -11.13
CA GLY A 180 -7.04 4.73 -11.90
C GLY A 180 -8.04 3.65 -11.52
N HIS A 181 -7.69 2.69 -10.62
CA HIS A 181 -8.59 1.65 -10.15
C HIS A 181 -9.09 1.88 -8.72
N VAL A 182 -8.30 2.53 -7.87
CA VAL A 182 -8.66 2.76 -6.47
C VAL A 182 -9.37 4.10 -6.31
N LYS A 183 -10.55 4.08 -5.72
CA LYS A 183 -11.25 5.30 -5.33
C LYS A 183 -10.55 5.92 -4.11
N TYR A 184 -10.38 7.24 -4.10
CA TYR A 184 -9.73 7.98 -3.01
C TYR A 184 -10.26 7.62 -1.62
N ARG A 185 -11.59 7.50 -1.45
CA ARG A 185 -12.21 7.12 -0.17
C ARG A 185 -11.77 5.74 0.33
N VAL A 186 -11.53 4.78 -0.58
CA VAL A 186 -11.05 3.44 -0.21
C VAL A 186 -9.62 3.52 0.28
N ALA A 187 -8.75 4.22 -0.44
CA ALA A 187 -7.37 4.44 -0.01
C ALA A 187 -7.29 5.14 1.35
N GLN A 188 -8.14 6.14 1.60
CA GLN A 188 -8.24 6.80 2.89
C GLN A 188 -8.72 5.85 4.00
N GLY A 189 -9.66 4.95 3.70
CA GLY A 189 -10.13 3.93 4.64
C GLY A 189 -9.03 2.96 5.03
N VAL A 190 -8.27 2.47 4.04
CA VAL A 190 -7.11 1.59 4.26
C VAL A 190 -6.02 2.31 5.06
N LYS A 191 -5.68 3.55 4.69
CA LYS A 191 -4.77 4.40 5.45
C LYS A 191 -5.17 4.49 6.92
N ALA A 192 -6.43 4.84 7.19
CA ALA A 192 -6.94 4.99 8.54
C ALA A 192 -6.89 3.67 9.35
N GLN A 193 -7.05 2.50 8.69
CA GLN A 193 -6.92 1.21 9.36
C GLN A 193 -5.47 0.91 9.76
N ILE A 194 -4.50 1.20 8.90
CA ILE A 194 -3.07 1.06 9.22
C ILE A 194 -2.71 2.00 10.39
N GLU A 195 -3.13 3.27 10.34
CA GLU A 195 -2.85 4.24 11.41
C GLU A 195 -3.46 3.83 12.74
N LYS A 196 -4.67 3.24 12.73
CA LYS A 196 -5.33 2.71 13.95
C LYS A 196 -4.58 1.53 14.58
N SER A 197 -3.84 0.75 13.80
CA SER A 197 -2.97 -0.31 14.35
C SER A 197 -1.72 0.23 15.05
N GLY A 198 -1.47 1.53 15.00
CA GLY A 198 -0.28 2.18 15.53
C GLY A 198 0.92 2.16 14.57
N CYS A 199 0.78 1.56 13.39
CA CYS A 199 1.84 1.45 12.42
C CYS A 199 2.00 2.75 11.60
N LYS A 200 3.25 3.18 11.42
CA LYS A 200 3.57 4.33 10.59
C LYS A 200 3.51 3.96 9.10
N ILE A 201 2.80 4.75 8.30
CA ILE A 201 2.88 4.61 6.84
C ILE A 201 4.17 5.27 6.35
N LEU A 202 5.07 4.48 5.79
CA LEU A 202 6.35 4.93 5.24
C LEU A 202 6.16 5.63 3.88
N GLY A 203 5.18 5.15 3.11
CA GLY A 203 4.89 5.71 1.81
C GLY A 203 3.81 4.95 1.05
N VAL A 204 3.52 5.48 -0.13
CA VAL A 204 2.58 4.88 -1.09
C VAL A 204 3.33 4.61 -2.39
N VAL A 205 3.22 3.39 -2.91
CA VAL A 205 3.74 3.00 -4.22
C VAL A 205 2.59 3.06 -5.22
N LEU A 206 2.70 3.97 -6.18
CA LEU A 206 1.77 4.04 -7.31
C LEU A 206 2.24 3.06 -8.38
N ASN A 207 1.49 1.97 -8.56
CA ASN A 207 1.81 0.90 -9.48
C ASN A 207 0.93 0.93 -10.74
N GLN A 208 1.36 0.20 -11.79
CA GLN A 208 0.65 0.09 -13.06
C GLN A 208 0.35 1.45 -13.72
N VAL A 209 1.31 2.37 -13.61
CA VAL A 209 1.21 3.72 -14.20
C VAL A 209 1.29 3.62 -15.72
N ASP A 210 0.22 3.99 -16.42
CA ASP A 210 0.24 4.14 -17.88
C ASP A 210 1.00 5.42 -18.26
N ARG A 211 2.26 5.26 -18.63
CA ARG A 211 3.15 6.36 -18.99
C ARG A 211 2.66 7.15 -20.21
N LYS A 212 1.98 6.51 -21.17
CA LYS A 212 1.46 7.20 -22.36
C LYS A 212 0.42 8.27 -22.00
N ARG A 213 -0.27 8.11 -20.86
CA ARG A 213 -1.22 9.09 -20.32
C ARG A 213 -0.56 10.15 -19.42
N SER A 214 0.50 9.79 -18.69
CA SER A 214 1.13 10.67 -17.70
C SER A 214 2.10 11.70 -18.30
N LEU A 215 2.70 11.42 -19.47
CA LEU A 215 3.91 12.09 -19.94
C LEU A 215 3.70 13.02 -21.15
N LYS A 216 2.55 13.67 -21.28
CA LYS A 216 2.35 14.63 -22.41
C LYS A 216 3.14 15.94 -22.29
N LYS A 217 3.85 16.24 -21.21
CA LYS A 217 4.57 17.52 -21.05
C LYS A 217 6.04 17.49 -20.62
N ASP A 218 6.51 16.40 -19.96
CA ASP A 218 7.87 16.41 -19.36
C ASP A 218 8.85 15.38 -19.97
N ASP A 219 8.44 14.64 -21.02
CA ASP A 219 9.22 13.51 -21.57
C ASP A 219 10.54 13.91 -22.23
N SER A 220 10.65 15.14 -22.76
CA SER A 220 11.86 15.54 -23.47
C SER A 220 13.04 15.77 -22.52
N TYR A 221 12.78 16.31 -21.33
CA TYR A 221 13.81 16.57 -20.32
C TYR A 221 14.33 15.28 -19.69
N TYR A 222 13.43 14.38 -19.30
CA TYR A 222 13.79 13.07 -18.75
C TYR A 222 14.47 12.17 -19.78
N SER A 223 14.01 12.18 -21.02
CA SER A 223 14.63 11.40 -22.10
C SER A 223 16.05 11.85 -22.40
N ALA A 224 16.33 13.14 -22.38
CA ALA A 224 17.68 13.70 -22.55
C ALA A 224 18.61 13.33 -21.39
N TYR A 225 18.11 13.34 -20.15
CA TYR A 225 18.88 12.99 -18.95
C TYR A 225 19.26 11.51 -18.91
N VAL A 226 18.32 10.65 -19.34
CA VAL A 226 18.48 9.17 -19.35
C VAL A 226 19.32 8.68 -20.51
N SER A 227 19.28 9.36 -21.67
CA SER A 227 20.00 8.91 -22.86
C SER A 227 21.49 9.22 -22.84
N GLY A 228 22.00 9.85 -21.78
CA GLY A 228 23.42 10.22 -21.66
C GLY A 228 23.90 11.21 -22.72
N LYS A 229 23.00 11.76 -23.54
CA LYS A 229 23.28 12.79 -24.52
C LYS A 229 23.23 14.21 -23.93
N GLY A 230 23.53 14.34 -22.64
CA GLY A 230 23.60 15.59 -21.92
C GLY A 230 24.89 16.38 -22.15
N GLY A 231 25.46 16.33 -23.36
CA GLY A 231 26.73 16.96 -23.70
C GLY A 231 26.63 18.12 -24.70
N GLU A 232 25.48 18.40 -25.27
CA GLU A 232 25.32 19.58 -26.14
C GLU A 232 24.11 20.39 -25.67
N TYR A 233 24.36 21.33 -24.78
CA TYR A 233 23.49 22.48 -24.64
C TYR A 233 23.56 23.25 -25.96
N SER A 234 22.66 22.93 -26.87
CA SER A 234 22.44 23.80 -28.01
C SER A 234 21.89 25.10 -27.47
N SER A 235 22.70 26.15 -27.63
CA SER A 235 22.45 27.54 -27.31
C SER A 235 21.36 28.18 -28.17
N GLU A 236 20.29 27.48 -28.41
CA GLU A 236 19.07 27.99 -29.06
C GLU A 236 17.88 28.06 -28.12
N MET A 237 18.13 28.65 -26.96
CA MET A 237 17.05 29.31 -26.24
C MET A 237 16.85 30.68 -26.93
N LYS A 238 16.08 30.69 -28.01
CA LYS A 238 15.58 31.96 -28.55
C LYS A 238 14.74 32.61 -27.46
N THR A 239 15.41 33.50 -26.76
CA THR A 239 14.81 34.50 -25.89
C THR A 239 13.90 35.39 -26.74
N SER A 240 12.64 35.05 -26.82
CA SER A 240 11.59 35.97 -27.21
C SER A 240 11.32 36.93 -26.03
N VAL A 241 12.32 37.62 -25.58
CA VAL A 241 12.14 38.84 -24.80
C VAL A 241 11.80 39.91 -25.80
N ARG A 242 10.53 40.26 -25.93
CA ARG A 242 10.13 41.51 -26.57
C ARG A 242 10.84 42.65 -25.84
N PRO A 243 11.63 43.48 -26.53
CA PRO A 243 12.17 44.65 -25.89
C PRO A 243 11.02 45.58 -25.48
N ALA A 244 10.92 45.86 -24.19
CA ALA A 244 10.08 46.93 -23.70
C ALA A 244 10.62 48.21 -24.26
N THR A 245 9.87 48.83 -25.19
CA THR A 245 10.12 50.21 -25.66
C THR A 245 9.99 51.12 -24.46
N SER A 246 11.12 51.69 -24.02
CA SER A 246 11.19 52.77 -23.06
C SER A 246 10.62 54.03 -23.72
N THR A 247 9.41 54.41 -23.40
CA THR A 247 8.96 55.79 -23.57
C THR A 247 9.09 56.50 -22.24
N ALA A 248 10.00 57.46 -22.19
CA ALA A 248 10.18 58.36 -21.09
C ALA A 248 8.94 59.19 -20.78
N PRO A 249 8.65 59.52 -19.52
CA PRO A 249 7.48 60.33 -19.17
C PRO A 249 7.78 61.81 -19.48
N ALA A 250 6.94 62.38 -20.34
CA ALA A 250 6.89 63.85 -20.52
C ALA A 250 6.26 64.46 -19.27
N GLN A 251 7.00 65.39 -18.69
CA GLN A 251 6.55 66.33 -17.67
C GLN A 251 5.39 67.16 -18.22
N ARG A 252 4.25 67.13 -17.53
CA ARG A 252 3.21 68.19 -17.66
C ARG A 252 2.90 68.77 -16.29
N THR A 253 3.10 70.04 -16.23
CA THR A 253 2.86 71.02 -15.20
C THR A 253 1.42 71.03 -14.68
N ALA A 254 1.34 71.33 -13.41
CA ALA A 254 0.13 71.53 -12.63
C ALA A 254 -0.77 72.66 -13.13
N SER A 255 -2.08 72.46 -13.05
CA SER A 255 -3.06 73.51 -12.79
C SER A 255 -4.29 72.86 -12.14
N HIS A 256 -4.51 73.27 -10.88
CA HIS A 256 -5.82 73.07 -10.23
C HIS A 256 -6.89 73.96 -10.88
N PRO A 257 -8.14 73.58 -10.87
CA PRO A 257 -9.07 74.25 -9.95
C PRO A 257 -10.04 73.34 -9.19
N THR A 258 -10.32 73.83 -8.00
CA THR A 258 -11.38 73.52 -7.05
C THR A 258 -12.79 73.57 -7.64
N THR A 259 -13.65 72.65 -7.23
CA THR A 259 -15.08 72.77 -6.82
C THR A 259 -15.63 71.32 -6.81
N GLY A 260 -16.05 70.78 -5.74
CA GLY A 260 -17.32 70.90 -5.03
C GLY A 260 -18.31 69.89 -5.57
N ALA A 261 -18.65 68.91 -4.75
CA ALA A 261 -19.99 68.42 -4.53
C ALA A 261 -20.08 66.90 -4.26
N SER A 262 -20.54 66.63 -3.06
CA SER A 262 -21.57 65.70 -2.65
C SER A 262 -21.40 64.19 -2.93
N ARG A 263 -21.22 63.54 -1.83
CA ARG A 263 -21.45 62.13 -1.52
C ARG A 263 -22.93 61.81 -1.59
N PRO A 264 -23.41 60.76 -2.19
CA PRO A 264 -24.69 60.17 -1.83
C PRO A 264 -24.55 58.95 -0.92
N ALA A 265 -25.51 58.88 -0.02
CA ALA A 265 -25.65 57.97 1.09
C ALA A 265 -25.97 56.53 0.72
N ARG A 266 -25.60 55.65 1.60
CA ARG A 266 -25.97 54.26 1.73
C ARG A 266 -27.46 54.11 2.02
N PRO A 267 -28.22 53.24 1.36
CA PRO A 267 -29.55 52.86 1.87
C PRO A 267 -29.43 51.68 2.85
N THR A 268 -29.84 51.91 4.05
CA THR A 268 -30.31 50.94 5.03
C THR A 268 -31.66 50.40 4.59
N MET A 269 -31.81 49.09 4.49
CA MET A 269 -33.14 48.47 4.51
C MET A 269 -33.22 47.51 5.69
N GLN A 270 -34.09 47.91 6.60
CA GLN A 270 -34.76 47.05 7.58
C GLN A 270 -35.83 46.22 6.85
N GLY A 271 -36.06 45.02 7.36
CA GLY A 271 -37.23 44.28 6.92
C GLY A 271 -37.15 42.80 7.29
N THR A 272 -37.63 42.48 8.47
CA THR A 272 -38.61 41.47 8.86
C THR A 272 -38.28 40.01 8.67
N ALA A 273 -38.13 39.34 9.80
CA ALA A 273 -38.19 37.88 9.96
C ALA A 273 -39.62 37.35 9.74
N PRO A 274 -39.76 36.11 9.28
CA PRO A 274 -40.85 35.28 9.75
C PRO A 274 -40.37 34.13 10.63
N GLN A 275 -41.05 34.00 11.73
CA GLN A 275 -41.03 32.85 12.62
C GLN A 275 -41.54 31.59 11.90
N GLY A 276 -40.83 30.51 12.05
CA GLY A 276 -41.26 29.20 11.65
C GLY A 276 -40.61 28.16 12.56
N SER A 277 -41.30 27.80 13.60
CA SER A 277 -40.99 26.77 14.56
C SER A 277 -40.99 25.39 13.92
N ALA A 278 -39.89 24.64 14.04
CA ALA A 278 -39.87 23.21 13.89
C ALA A 278 -39.31 22.54 15.15
N PRO A 279 -39.85 21.40 15.61
CA PRO A 279 -39.68 20.90 16.97
C PRO A 279 -38.39 20.17 17.17
N MET A 280 -37.74 20.44 18.32
CA MET A 280 -36.63 19.68 18.87
C MET A 280 -37.00 18.21 19.05
N ARG A 281 -36.21 17.31 18.47
CA ARG A 281 -36.18 15.90 18.87
C ARG A 281 -35.27 15.74 20.08
N ARG A 282 -35.85 15.18 21.13
CA ARG A 282 -35.17 14.80 22.39
C ARG A 282 -34.12 13.72 22.14
N PRO A 283 -33.03 13.67 22.93
CA PRO A 283 -32.05 12.58 22.90
C PRO A 283 -32.64 11.32 23.55
N VAL A 284 -32.44 10.18 22.88
CA VAL A 284 -32.80 8.85 23.36
C VAL A 284 -31.70 8.34 24.31
N GLN A 285 -32.08 7.96 25.52
CA GLN A 285 -31.20 7.29 26.48
C GLN A 285 -30.97 5.81 26.06
N PRO A 286 -29.80 5.22 26.40
CA PRO A 286 -29.53 3.79 26.15
C PRO A 286 -30.09 2.95 27.33
N GLY A 287 -30.83 1.91 26.98
CA GLY A 287 -31.21 0.88 27.95
C GLY A 287 -32.48 0.14 27.57
N GLN A 288 -32.30 -1.04 27.10
CA GLN A 288 -32.99 -2.29 27.44
C GLN A 288 -32.95 -3.27 26.25
N ALA A 289 -32.26 -4.38 26.48
CA ALA A 289 -32.17 -5.52 25.58
C ALA A 289 -33.53 -6.23 25.49
N ALA A 290 -33.98 -6.51 24.28
CA ALA A 290 -35.13 -7.38 24.01
C ALA A 290 -34.71 -8.86 24.03
N PRO A 291 -35.57 -9.79 24.51
CA PRO A 291 -35.20 -11.19 24.67
C PRO A 291 -35.15 -11.93 23.33
N VAL A 292 -34.10 -12.75 23.16
CA VAL A 292 -33.88 -13.65 22.04
C VAL A 292 -34.84 -14.84 22.16
N ARG A 293 -35.66 -15.11 21.14
CA ARG A 293 -36.47 -16.33 21.01
C ARG A 293 -35.57 -17.49 20.56
N PRO A 294 -35.69 -18.68 21.17
CA PRO A 294 -34.96 -19.86 20.75
C PRO A 294 -35.53 -20.45 19.45
N LEU A 295 -34.65 -20.80 18.50
CA LEU A 295 -34.98 -21.58 17.31
C LEU A 295 -35.29 -23.00 17.68
N ARG A 296 -36.49 -23.42 17.30
CA ARG A 296 -37.04 -24.78 17.43
C ARG A 296 -36.32 -25.72 16.49
N SER A 297 -35.66 -26.75 17.04
CA SER A 297 -35.13 -27.89 16.31
C SER A 297 -36.26 -28.70 15.68
N GLN A 298 -36.28 -28.84 14.36
CA GLN A 298 -37.05 -29.89 13.68
C GLN A 298 -36.14 -31.09 13.46
N MET A 299 -36.35 -32.10 14.31
CA MET A 299 -35.97 -33.49 14.02
C MET A 299 -36.94 -34.04 13.00
N GLY A 300 -36.46 -34.37 11.82
CA GLY A 300 -37.16 -35.17 10.82
C GLY A 300 -36.64 -36.59 10.86
N ASN A 301 -37.50 -37.50 11.31
CA ASN A 301 -37.33 -38.94 11.29
C ASN A 301 -37.11 -39.46 9.87
N ASN A 302 -36.13 -40.33 9.72
CA ASN A 302 -35.97 -41.17 8.54
C ASN A 302 -36.09 -42.65 9.00
N PRO A 303 -37.00 -43.42 8.45
CA PRO A 303 -37.14 -44.84 8.82
C PRO A 303 -36.23 -45.75 8.01
N THR A 304 -35.67 -46.66 8.74
CA THR A 304 -35.00 -47.91 8.39
C THR A 304 -35.67 -48.70 7.28
N ASN A 305 -34.91 -49.34 6.37
CA ASN A 305 -35.03 -50.78 6.24
C ASN A 305 -33.87 -51.44 5.47
N PRO A 306 -33.50 -52.68 5.82
CA PRO A 306 -32.36 -53.38 5.34
C PRO A 306 -32.70 -54.44 4.28
N THR A 307 -31.78 -54.76 3.39
CA THR A 307 -31.76 -56.12 2.76
C THR A 307 -30.36 -56.50 2.31
N THR A 308 -29.82 -57.41 3.00
CA THR A 308 -28.96 -58.56 2.66
C THR A 308 -28.87 -58.94 1.18
N LYS A 309 -27.62 -59.15 0.67
CA LYS A 309 -27.17 -60.43 0.07
C LYS A 309 -25.71 -60.35 -0.33
N LYS A 310 -24.87 -61.25 0.22
CA LYS A 310 -23.70 -61.91 -0.31
C LYS A 310 -24.19 -63.24 -0.90
N PRO A 311 -23.42 -64.06 -1.62
CA PRO A 311 -22.05 -63.96 -2.11
C PRO A 311 -21.90 -64.39 -3.62
N GLU A 312 -20.83 -64.10 -4.23
CA GLU A 312 -19.88 -65.06 -4.84
C GLU A 312 -18.63 -64.30 -5.26
#